data_2746547b54c4ec4ad130f21d53555267
#
_entry.id   2746547b54c4ec4ad130f21d53555267
#
_cell.length_a   1.000
_cell.length_b   1.000
_cell.length_c   1.000
_cell.angle_alpha   90.00
_cell.angle_beta   90.00
_cell.angle_gamma   90.00
#
_symmetry.space_group_name_H-M   'P 1'
#
loop_
_entity.id
_entity.type
_entity.pdbx_description
1 polymer ?
#
loop_
_entity_poly.entity_id
_entity_poly.type
_entity_poly.pdbx_seq_one_letter_code
_entity_poly.pdbx_strand_id
1 'polypeptide(L)'
;MKRIVYLLLLSLFLSTAVRPVCAASFKKLEKPPLSEQWFGIYVDNERVGFYRQKISEMADGYRIEGDGNVRMKVMGFSKESSTRETYQVAKNLTLRSFDVEQTINGVSSRVSGRAGDGGVRVKSENNGKITEKVLKFKGDLYPGPALNIFPLMQTVTTGKSYKVSTFDAEEVKIKEVKITVLGEEKSPEGVSSLKLRNNLYPFVNNDIWVDSQGNTRMESVRDGLVTTKAEEPKLLGPFVGALALSKKDLIYDFSLVRVDPPIRDLAKLTGLVIEISGWSDALPLLQEGGQAVLKSGEGRIVVKTGSAVSPSTAPAVVAADEAYLKPAENIEADAPEIVAKAKELSTGKKDLKEISRTLAVWTADWLKDTVDDGGSALVSLKERSGNCQTHARLYTALARAVGIPTRFVSGLVYQEGKGFLYHSWTESLLGDAWVAVDPTYAQLPADPSHIKFFEGSSQEDMTPIIAIIGRIRITVQEAKY
;
A
#
# COMPACT_ATOMS: atom_id res chain seq x y z
N MET A 1 -12.41 12.22 87.46
CA MET A 1 -12.37 10.75 87.48
C MET A 1 -12.60 10.27 86.04
N LYS A 2 -11.55 10.18 85.26
CA LYS A 2 -11.62 9.79 83.90
C LYS A 2 -10.67 8.58 83.67
N ARG A 3 -11.22 7.42 83.34
CA ARG A 3 -10.45 6.25 83.02
C ARG A 3 -10.21 6.27 81.49
N ILE A 4 -8.93 6.29 81.07
CA ILE A 4 -8.47 6.21 79.73
C ILE A 4 -8.30 4.71 79.41
N VAL A 5 -9.02 4.24 78.41
CA VAL A 5 -8.88 2.88 77.87
C VAL A 5 -7.93 2.98 76.70
N TYR A 6 -6.78 2.29 76.74
CA TYR A 6 -5.88 2.09 75.59
C TYR A 6 -6.35 0.90 74.78
N LEU A 7 -6.72 1.19 73.56
CA LEU A 7 -6.94 0.16 72.56
C LEU A 7 -5.61 -0.02 71.79
N LEU A 8 -5.01 -1.20 71.94
CA LEU A 8 -3.88 -1.67 71.14
C LEU A 8 -4.42 -2.17 69.81
N LEU A 9 -4.19 -1.39 68.72
CA LEU A 9 -4.40 -1.86 67.39
C LEU A 9 -3.16 -2.67 66.92
N LEU A 10 -3.30 -3.97 66.86
CA LEU A 10 -2.33 -4.88 66.28
C LEU A 10 -2.47 -4.79 64.73
N SER A 11 -1.61 -3.99 64.08
CA SER A 11 -1.52 -3.95 62.62
C SER A 11 -0.80 -5.20 62.08
N LEU A 12 -1.60 -6.16 61.62
CA LEU A 12 -1.09 -7.28 60.86
C LEU A 12 -0.61 -6.78 59.49
N PHE A 13 0.69 -6.57 59.34
CA PHE A 13 1.29 -6.41 58.02
C PHE A 13 1.25 -7.75 57.29
N LEU A 14 0.22 -7.98 56.47
CA LEU A 14 0.29 -8.98 55.41
C LEU A 14 1.27 -8.45 54.36
N SER A 15 2.51 -8.86 54.45
CA SER A 15 3.46 -8.76 53.35
C SER A 15 3.00 -9.71 52.26
N THR A 16 2.17 -9.22 51.35
CA THR A 16 1.99 -9.88 50.08
C THR A 16 3.35 -9.80 49.36
N ALA A 17 4.12 -10.90 49.46
CA ALA A 17 5.28 -11.07 48.61
C ALA A 17 4.77 -11.07 47.17
N VAL A 18 4.83 -9.92 46.50
CA VAL A 18 4.75 -9.81 45.08
C VAL A 18 5.94 -10.63 44.55
N ARG A 19 5.67 -11.90 44.23
CA ARG A 19 6.65 -12.69 43.47
C ARG A 19 6.93 -11.89 42.23
N PRO A 20 8.18 -11.50 41.96
CA PRO A 20 8.49 -10.96 40.68
C PRO A 20 8.09 -12.05 39.68
N VAL A 21 7.11 -11.73 38.82
CA VAL A 21 6.88 -12.52 37.62
C VAL A 21 8.23 -12.44 36.90
N CYS A 22 8.95 -13.56 36.93
CA CYS A 22 10.23 -13.65 36.23
C CYS A 22 9.88 -13.39 34.78
N ALA A 23 10.13 -12.17 34.32
CA ALA A 23 10.00 -11.83 32.91
C ALA A 23 10.94 -12.80 32.21
N ALA A 24 10.41 -13.65 31.35
CA ALA A 24 11.21 -14.54 30.55
C ALA A 24 12.10 -13.67 29.66
N SER A 25 13.34 -13.45 30.07
CA SER A 25 14.27 -12.67 29.29
C SER A 25 14.49 -13.39 27.96
N PHE A 26 14.11 -12.77 26.87
CA PHE A 26 14.33 -13.31 25.54
C PHE A 26 15.84 -13.51 25.32
N LYS A 27 16.24 -14.77 25.18
CA LYS A 27 17.61 -15.12 24.92
C LYS A 27 17.89 -15.04 23.42
N LYS A 28 19.14 -14.74 23.09
CA LYS A 28 19.60 -14.85 21.72
C LYS A 28 19.34 -16.28 21.20
N LEU A 29 18.76 -16.38 20.01
CA LEU A 29 18.60 -17.65 19.31
C LEU A 29 19.88 -18.02 18.57
N GLU A 30 20.31 -19.26 18.72
CA GLU A 30 21.47 -19.81 17.99
C GLU A 30 21.08 -20.20 16.55
N LYS A 31 19.80 -20.49 16.32
CA LYS A 31 19.25 -20.83 15.00
C LYS A 31 17.81 -20.34 14.90
N PRO A 32 17.30 -20.11 13.66
CA PRO A 32 15.91 -19.77 13.44
C PRO A 32 14.99 -20.93 13.85
N PRO A 33 13.70 -20.71 14.10
CA PRO A 33 12.75 -21.76 14.38
C PRO A 33 12.60 -22.68 13.15
N LEU A 34 12.96 -23.96 13.33
CA LEU A 34 12.78 -24.98 12.28
C LEU A 34 11.35 -25.51 12.35
N SER A 35 10.40 -24.71 11.87
CA SER A 35 8.98 -24.98 12.02
C SER A 35 8.23 -24.64 10.75
N GLU A 36 7.02 -25.14 10.66
CA GLU A 36 6.01 -24.69 9.70
C GLU A 36 4.96 -23.89 10.46
N GLN A 37 4.73 -22.68 10.02
CA GLN A 37 3.73 -21.78 10.60
C GLN A 37 2.69 -21.39 9.55
N TRP A 38 1.45 -21.28 10.00
CA TRP A 38 0.34 -20.83 9.20
C TRP A 38 -0.23 -19.55 9.79
N PHE A 39 -0.63 -18.64 8.92
CA PHE A 39 -1.13 -17.33 9.29
C PHE A 39 -2.43 -17.03 8.57
N GLY A 40 -3.38 -16.47 9.29
CA GLY A 40 -4.52 -15.77 8.69
C GLY A 40 -4.17 -14.31 8.45
N ILE A 41 -4.54 -13.78 7.30
CA ILE A 41 -4.37 -12.37 6.94
C ILE A 41 -5.73 -11.70 7.04
N TYR A 42 -5.80 -10.59 7.75
CA TYR A 42 -7.03 -9.86 8.04
C TYR A 42 -6.90 -8.39 7.65
N VAL A 43 -7.98 -7.81 7.15
CA VAL A 43 -8.14 -6.38 6.96
C VAL A 43 -9.40 -5.97 7.72
N ASP A 44 -9.27 -5.00 8.63
CA ASP A 44 -10.36 -4.57 9.52
C ASP A 44 -11.08 -5.76 10.20
N ASN A 45 -10.31 -6.71 10.72
CA ASN A 45 -10.74 -7.98 11.33
C ASN A 45 -11.47 -8.97 10.40
N GLU A 46 -11.66 -8.67 9.14
CA GLU A 46 -12.17 -9.64 8.17
C GLU A 46 -11.01 -10.40 7.52
N ARG A 47 -11.11 -11.73 7.47
CA ARG A 47 -10.10 -12.57 6.85
C ARG A 47 -10.09 -12.39 5.34
N VAL A 48 -8.95 -12.00 4.79
CA VAL A 48 -8.74 -11.78 3.35
C VAL A 48 -7.75 -12.73 2.73
N GLY A 49 -7.03 -13.52 3.54
CA GLY A 49 -6.02 -14.40 3.01
C GLY A 49 -5.40 -15.33 4.04
N PHE A 50 -4.39 -16.04 3.56
CA PHE A 50 -3.52 -16.85 4.40
C PHE A 50 -2.08 -16.80 3.87
N TYR A 51 -1.15 -17.12 4.75
CA TYR A 51 0.25 -17.33 4.41
C TYR A 51 0.80 -18.50 5.22
N ARG A 52 1.60 -19.34 4.57
CA ARG A 52 2.35 -20.43 5.18
C ARG A 52 3.83 -20.13 5.07
N GLN A 53 4.57 -20.31 6.13
CA GLN A 53 6.03 -20.23 6.13
C GLN A 53 6.60 -21.52 6.73
N LYS A 54 7.64 -22.04 6.08
CA LYS A 54 8.38 -23.19 6.56
C LYS A 54 9.87 -22.90 6.52
N ILE A 55 10.56 -23.19 7.63
CA ILE A 55 12.01 -23.07 7.70
C ILE A 55 12.60 -24.46 7.91
N SER A 56 13.54 -24.86 7.07
CA SER A 56 14.24 -26.13 7.14
C SER A 56 15.75 -25.94 7.10
N GLU A 57 16.46 -26.82 7.79
CA GLU A 57 17.93 -26.79 7.85
C GLU A 57 18.54 -27.35 6.57
N MET A 58 19.64 -26.76 6.12
CA MET A 58 20.48 -27.21 5.03
C MET A 58 21.92 -27.38 5.55
N ALA A 59 22.79 -28.03 4.79
CA ALA A 59 24.19 -28.24 5.18
C ALA A 59 24.88 -26.92 5.58
N ASP A 60 24.65 -25.83 4.80
CA ASP A 60 25.34 -24.55 4.96
C ASP A 60 24.44 -23.38 5.36
N GLY A 61 23.26 -23.63 5.87
CA GLY A 61 22.29 -22.56 6.21
C GLY A 61 20.89 -23.07 6.30
N TYR A 62 19.93 -22.28 5.78
CA TYR A 62 18.51 -22.60 5.89
C TYR A 62 17.80 -22.35 4.56
N ARG A 63 16.72 -23.10 4.35
CA ARG A 63 15.72 -22.85 3.32
C ARG A 63 14.48 -22.28 3.99
N ILE A 64 14.00 -21.18 3.48
CA ILE A 64 12.72 -20.54 3.88
C ILE A 64 11.78 -20.66 2.70
N GLU A 65 10.65 -21.31 2.90
CA GLU A 65 9.61 -21.51 1.91
C GLU A 65 8.35 -20.78 2.37
N GLY A 66 7.70 -20.06 1.46
CA GLY A 66 6.46 -19.37 1.72
C GLY A 66 5.44 -19.63 0.62
N ASP A 67 4.18 -19.78 1.01
CA ASP A 67 3.03 -19.88 0.12
C ASP A 67 1.91 -19.04 0.72
N GLY A 68 1.29 -18.19 -0.10
CA GLY A 68 0.21 -17.35 0.36
C GLY A 68 -0.81 -17.05 -0.71
N ASN A 69 -2.00 -16.72 -0.27
CA ASN A 69 -3.04 -16.18 -1.10
C ASN A 69 -3.74 -15.06 -0.35
N VAL A 70 -3.93 -13.95 -1.02
CA VAL A 70 -4.69 -12.81 -0.52
C VAL A 70 -5.71 -12.43 -1.57
N ARG A 71 -6.96 -12.35 -1.16
CA ARG A 71 -8.04 -11.81 -1.96
C ARG A 71 -8.72 -10.71 -1.16
N MET A 72 -8.44 -9.47 -1.51
CA MET A 72 -9.04 -8.34 -0.83
C MET A 72 -9.58 -7.35 -1.85
N LYS A 73 -10.60 -6.64 -1.41
CA LYS A 73 -11.14 -5.51 -2.11
C LYS A 73 -10.99 -4.30 -1.20
N VAL A 74 -10.22 -3.34 -1.65
CA VAL A 74 -9.86 -2.16 -0.87
C VAL A 74 -10.19 -0.95 -1.73
N MET A 75 -11.24 -0.20 -1.39
CA MET A 75 -11.62 1.04 -2.08
C MET A 75 -11.88 0.88 -3.59
N GLY A 76 -12.56 -0.18 -3.98
CA GLY A 76 -12.69 -0.54 -5.38
C GLY A 76 -11.46 -1.23 -5.99
N PHE A 77 -10.34 -1.29 -5.25
CA PHE A 77 -9.19 -2.10 -5.63
C PHE A 77 -9.46 -3.57 -5.31
N SER A 78 -9.57 -4.40 -6.30
CA SER A 78 -9.51 -5.84 -6.12
C SER A 78 -8.06 -6.27 -6.25
N LYS A 79 -7.46 -6.77 -5.18
CA LYS A 79 -6.17 -7.45 -5.24
C LYS A 79 -6.40 -8.92 -4.96
N GLU A 80 -6.22 -9.75 -5.96
CA GLU A 80 -6.07 -11.18 -5.82
C GLU A 80 -4.60 -11.51 -6.08
N SER A 81 -3.92 -12.02 -5.06
CA SER A 81 -2.51 -12.33 -5.15
C SER A 81 -2.26 -13.73 -4.62
N SER A 82 -1.57 -14.54 -5.39
CA SER A 82 -0.96 -15.78 -4.92
C SER A 82 0.55 -15.67 -5.04
N THR A 83 1.24 -16.12 -4.01
CA THR A 83 2.70 -16.06 -3.95
C THR A 83 3.24 -17.42 -3.54
N ARG A 84 4.29 -17.87 -4.22
CA ARG A 84 5.14 -18.98 -3.80
C ARG A 84 6.57 -18.51 -3.80
N GLU A 85 7.25 -18.66 -2.70
CA GLU A 85 8.60 -18.15 -2.55
C GLU A 85 9.52 -19.18 -1.89
N THR A 86 10.76 -19.19 -2.32
CA THR A 86 11.82 -20.02 -1.75
C THR A 86 13.09 -19.17 -1.65
N TYR A 87 13.62 -19.09 -0.45
CA TYR A 87 14.90 -18.43 -0.17
C TYR A 87 15.90 -19.44 0.38
N GLN A 88 17.14 -19.37 -0.10
CA GLN A 88 18.27 -20.02 0.53
C GLN A 88 19.08 -18.95 1.25
N VAL A 89 19.32 -19.16 2.53
CA VAL A 89 20.05 -18.20 3.37
C VAL A 89 21.23 -18.88 4.07
N ALA A 90 22.25 -18.11 4.42
CA ALA A 90 23.35 -18.55 5.25
C ALA A 90 22.88 -18.78 6.71
N LYS A 91 23.77 -19.30 7.58
CA LYS A 91 23.47 -19.51 9.01
C LYS A 91 23.11 -18.20 9.75
N ASN A 92 23.60 -17.05 9.31
CA ASN A 92 23.25 -15.73 9.83
C ASN A 92 22.02 -15.11 9.14
N LEU A 93 21.27 -15.87 8.35
CA LEU A 93 20.10 -15.48 7.57
C LEU A 93 20.37 -14.57 6.36
N THR A 94 21.63 -14.29 6.01
CA THR A 94 21.91 -13.53 4.79
C THR A 94 21.50 -14.28 3.54
N LEU A 95 20.92 -13.56 2.59
CA LEU A 95 20.37 -14.10 1.35
C LEU A 95 21.48 -14.66 0.44
N ARG A 96 21.31 -15.88 -0.03
CA ARG A 96 22.16 -16.52 -1.04
C ARG A 96 21.48 -16.62 -2.40
N SER A 97 20.26 -17.12 -2.42
CA SER A 97 19.47 -17.20 -3.63
C SER A 97 17.98 -17.18 -3.29
N PHE A 98 17.19 -16.85 -4.28
CA PHE A 98 15.73 -16.84 -4.17
C PHE A 98 15.07 -17.21 -5.49
N ASP A 99 13.84 -17.68 -5.36
CA ASP A 99 12.91 -17.93 -6.44
C ASP A 99 11.51 -17.56 -5.93
N VAL A 100 10.88 -16.60 -6.55
CA VAL A 100 9.57 -16.07 -6.18
C VAL A 100 8.67 -16.09 -7.41
N GLU A 101 7.58 -16.82 -7.31
CA GLU A 101 6.50 -16.83 -8.28
C GLU A 101 5.30 -16.10 -7.68
N GLN A 102 4.76 -15.15 -8.44
CA GLN A 102 3.58 -14.38 -8.04
C GLN A 102 2.56 -14.36 -9.17
N THR A 103 1.30 -14.41 -8.80
CA THR A 103 0.20 -14.08 -9.71
C THR A 103 -0.61 -12.97 -9.04
N ILE A 104 -0.64 -11.80 -9.64
CA ILE A 104 -1.39 -10.64 -9.15
C ILE A 104 -2.45 -10.29 -10.18
N ASN A 105 -3.73 -10.34 -9.80
CA ASN A 105 -4.86 -10.07 -10.67
C ASN A 105 -4.80 -10.84 -12.00
N GLY A 106 -4.40 -12.12 -11.93
CA GLY A 106 -4.28 -12.99 -13.10
C GLY A 106 -2.98 -12.84 -13.90
N VAL A 107 -2.13 -11.86 -13.60
CA VAL A 107 -0.83 -11.68 -14.24
C VAL A 107 0.24 -12.45 -13.47
N SER A 108 0.87 -13.43 -14.11
CA SER A 108 1.93 -14.22 -13.50
C SER A 108 3.30 -13.62 -13.77
N SER A 109 4.12 -13.58 -12.74
CA SER A 109 5.52 -13.18 -12.81
C SER A 109 6.40 -14.13 -12.01
N ARG A 110 7.67 -14.25 -12.41
CA ARG A 110 8.67 -15.00 -11.67
C ARG A 110 9.94 -14.17 -11.55
N VAL A 111 10.43 -14.06 -10.33
CA VAL A 111 11.66 -13.32 -10.03
C VAL A 111 12.61 -14.26 -9.29
N SER A 112 13.77 -14.51 -9.87
CA SER A 112 14.78 -15.38 -9.27
C SER A 112 16.14 -14.69 -9.25
N GLY A 113 17.00 -15.07 -8.31
CA GLY A 113 18.32 -14.46 -8.25
C GLY A 113 19.28 -15.12 -7.29
N ARG A 114 20.53 -14.62 -7.34
CA ARG A 114 21.62 -15.05 -6.47
C ARG A 114 22.42 -13.86 -6.00
N ALA A 115 22.64 -13.77 -4.70
CA ALA A 115 23.53 -12.79 -4.09
C ALA A 115 25.00 -13.22 -4.21
N GLY A 116 25.90 -12.26 -4.41
CA GLY A 116 27.34 -12.44 -4.49
C GLY A 116 28.08 -11.13 -4.25
N ASP A 117 29.40 -11.12 -4.40
CA ASP A 117 30.27 -9.98 -4.04
C ASP A 117 29.99 -8.70 -4.85
N GLY A 118 29.38 -8.80 -6.03
CA GLY A 118 29.07 -7.65 -6.90
C GLY A 118 27.65 -7.12 -6.77
N GLY A 119 26.84 -7.70 -5.91
CA GLY A 119 25.42 -7.39 -5.77
C GLY A 119 24.54 -8.64 -5.93
N VAL A 120 23.25 -8.44 -6.13
CA VAL A 120 22.32 -9.52 -6.44
C VAL A 120 22.01 -9.52 -7.93
N ARG A 121 22.27 -10.65 -8.59
CA ARG A 121 21.89 -10.87 -9.99
C ARG A 121 20.45 -11.36 -10.00
N VAL A 122 19.58 -10.62 -10.66
CA VAL A 122 18.15 -10.87 -10.69
C VAL A 122 17.73 -11.16 -12.11
N LYS A 123 16.96 -12.22 -12.30
CA LYS A 123 16.23 -12.55 -13.52
C LYS A 123 14.74 -12.41 -13.22
N SER A 124 14.04 -11.58 -13.99
CA SER A 124 12.60 -11.40 -13.90
C SER A 124 11.95 -11.86 -15.18
N GLU A 125 10.88 -12.60 -15.07
CA GLU A 125 10.04 -13.06 -16.17
C GLU A 125 8.61 -12.58 -15.92
N ASN A 126 8.09 -11.79 -16.86
CA ASN A 126 6.74 -11.26 -16.79
C ASN A 126 6.11 -11.36 -18.20
N ASN A 127 4.99 -12.05 -18.33
CA ASN A 127 4.28 -12.28 -19.60
C ASN A 127 5.21 -12.76 -20.73
N GLY A 128 6.16 -13.67 -20.39
CA GLY A 128 7.12 -14.22 -21.37
C GLY A 128 8.30 -13.28 -21.69
N LYS A 129 8.33 -12.06 -21.19
CA LYS A 129 9.46 -11.16 -21.32
C LYS A 129 10.45 -11.41 -20.19
N ILE A 130 11.69 -11.72 -20.54
CA ILE A 130 12.77 -11.95 -19.59
C ILE A 130 13.65 -10.70 -19.53
N THR A 131 13.96 -10.26 -18.31
CA THR A 131 14.92 -9.19 -18.05
C THR A 131 15.94 -9.65 -17.00
N GLU A 132 17.18 -9.21 -17.15
CA GLU A 132 18.24 -9.47 -16.17
C GLU A 132 18.87 -8.17 -15.73
N LYS A 133 19.11 -8.04 -14.43
CA LYS A 133 19.81 -6.89 -13.86
C LYS A 133 20.65 -7.28 -12.67
N VAL A 134 21.63 -6.45 -12.33
CA VAL A 134 22.41 -6.57 -11.10
C VAL A 134 22.06 -5.41 -10.18
N LEU A 135 21.51 -5.72 -9.03
CA LEU A 135 21.20 -4.74 -7.99
C LEU A 135 22.35 -4.68 -7.00
N LYS A 136 22.95 -3.50 -6.85
CA LYS A 136 24.03 -3.27 -5.88
C LYS A 136 23.44 -3.02 -4.49
N PHE A 137 24.11 -3.54 -3.46
CA PHE A 137 23.78 -3.27 -2.06
C PHE A 137 25.06 -3.14 -1.22
N LYS A 138 24.92 -2.61 -0.02
CA LYS A 138 26.01 -2.50 0.95
C LYS A 138 25.68 -3.34 2.18
N GLY A 139 26.69 -4.02 2.72
CA GLY A 139 26.52 -4.89 3.90
C GLY A 139 25.79 -6.19 3.57
N ASP A 140 25.01 -6.66 4.51
CA ASP A 140 24.26 -7.91 4.41
C ASP A 140 22.86 -7.68 3.83
N LEU A 141 22.45 -8.60 2.97
CA LEU A 141 21.11 -8.60 2.36
C LEU A 141 20.29 -9.76 2.95
N TYR A 142 19.08 -9.46 3.39
CA TYR A 142 18.18 -10.45 4.01
C TYR A 142 16.90 -10.60 3.16
N PRO A 143 16.27 -11.79 3.11
CA PRO A 143 14.93 -11.92 2.56
C PRO A 143 13.89 -11.36 3.55
N GLY A 144 12.73 -10.94 3.05
CA GLY A 144 11.64 -10.40 3.87
C GLY A 144 11.27 -11.28 5.07
N PRO A 145 11.04 -12.60 4.90
CA PRO A 145 10.71 -13.50 6.00
C PRO A 145 11.77 -13.62 7.12
N ALA A 146 13.01 -13.25 6.86
CA ALA A 146 14.06 -13.27 7.87
C ALA A 146 14.05 -12.04 8.80
N LEU A 147 13.37 -10.96 8.43
CA LEU A 147 13.40 -9.69 9.17
C LEU A 147 12.84 -9.80 10.58
N ASN A 148 11.85 -10.67 10.80
CA ASN A 148 11.25 -10.87 12.11
C ASN A 148 12.12 -11.73 13.04
N ILE A 149 12.98 -12.57 12.48
CA ILE A 149 13.83 -13.52 13.20
C ILE A 149 15.21 -12.91 13.47
N PHE A 150 15.71 -12.12 12.55
CA PHE A 150 17.07 -11.55 12.61
C PHE A 150 17.40 -10.87 13.96
N PRO A 151 16.54 -10.01 14.56
CA PRO A 151 16.85 -9.38 15.83
C PRO A 151 17.03 -10.36 16.98
N LEU A 152 16.31 -11.50 16.94
CA LEU A 152 16.42 -12.54 17.96
C LEU A 152 17.70 -13.38 17.83
N MET A 153 18.30 -13.43 16.66
CA MET A 153 19.61 -14.05 16.45
C MET A 153 20.77 -13.12 16.81
N GLN A 154 20.47 -11.91 17.25
CA GLN A 154 21.43 -10.97 17.83
C GLN A 154 21.27 -10.95 19.36
N THR A 155 22.10 -10.16 20.06
CA THR A 155 21.86 -9.87 21.47
C THR A 155 20.61 -9.02 21.57
N VAL A 156 19.54 -9.59 22.19
CA VAL A 156 18.27 -8.90 22.38
C VAL A 156 18.43 -7.79 23.40
N THR A 157 18.23 -6.56 22.99
CA THR A 157 18.30 -5.38 23.86
C THR A 157 17.17 -4.42 23.50
N THR A 158 16.33 -4.12 24.47
CA THR A 158 15.24 -3.14 24.32
C THR A 158 15.78 -1.77 23.89
N GLY A 159 15.13 -1.14 22.93
CA GLY A 159 15.53 0.14 22.33
C GLY A 159 16.58 0.02 21.21
N LYS A 160 17.21 -1.14 21.05
CA LYS A 160 18.19 -1.33 19.98
C LYS A 160 17.51 -1.33 18.61
N SER A 161 18.15 -0.62 17.68
CA SER A 161 17.72 -0.59 16.27
C SER A 161 18.78 -1.17 15.37
N TYR A 162 18.33 -1.84 14.32
CA TYR A 162 19.16 -2.40 13.25
C TYR A 162 18.74 -1.79 11.93
N LYS A 163 19.71 -1.48 11.08
CA LYS A 163 19.50 -1.14 9.68
C LYS A 163 19.97 -2.29 8.82
N VAL A 164 19.10 -2.84 8.03
CA VAL A 164 19.37 -3.99 7.18
C VAL A 164 18.86 -3.74 5.76
N SER A 165 19.53 -4.32 4.78
CA SER A 165 19.02 -4.34 3.41
C SER A 165 18.14 -5.57 3.21
N THR A 166 16.99 -5.40 2.56
CA THR A 166 16.11 -6.49 2.15
C THR A 166 15.81 -6.43 0.66
N PHE A 167 15.66 -7.60 0.06
CA PHE A 167 15.23 -7.71 -1.32
C PHE A 167 13.71 -7.77 -1.39
N ASP A 168 13.12 -6.86 -2.14
CA ASP A 168 11.71 -6.83 -2.47
C ASP A 168 11.51 -7.45 -3.85
N ALA A 169 10.81 -8.58 -3.89
CA ALA A 169 10.59 -9.31 -5.14
C ALA A 169 9.48 -8.71 -6.00
N GLU A 170 8.49 -8.05 -5.39
CA GLU A 170 7.39 -7.38 -6.10
C GLU A 170 7.91 -6.18 -6.88
N GLU A 171 8.69 -5.31 -6.24
CA GLU A 171 9.25 -4.12 -6.86
C GLU A 171 10.62 -4.36 -7.53
N VAL A 172 11.18 -5.56 -7.39
CA VAL A 172 12.50 -5.98 -7.89
C VAL A 172 13.59 -4.97 -7.53
N LYS A 173 13.60 -4.57 -6.25
CA LYS A 173 14.55 -3.59 -5.71
C LYS A 173 15.08 -3.99 -4.32
N ILE A 174 16.09 -3.28 -3.89
CA ILE A 174 16.64 -3.42 -2.52
C ILE A 174 16.12 -2.24 -1.70
N LYS A 175 15.55 -2.55 -0.54
CA LYS A 175 15.07 -1.58 0.44
C LYS A 175 15.95 -1.59 1.68
N GLU A 176 16.18 -0.44 2.29
CA GLU A 176 16.75 -0.35 3.63
C GLU A 176 15.60 -0.37 4.64
N VAL A 177 15.67 -1.31 5.57
CA VAL A 177 14.67 -1.47 6.63
C VAL A 177 15.32 -1.22 7.99
N LYS A 178 14.71 -0.36 8.79
CA LYS A 178 15.04 -0.18 10.20
C LYS A 178 14.14 -1.08 11.04
N ILE A 179 14.75 -1.94 11.86
CA ILE A 179 14.04 -2.81 12.81
C ILE A 179 14.42 -2.36 14.23
N THR A 180 13.44 -2.06 15.06
CA THR A 180 13.63 -1.64 16.45
C THR A 180 13.04 -2.67 17.39
N VAL A 181 13.80 -3.07 18.40
CA VAL A 181 13.32 -3.91 19.51
C VAL A 181 12.61 -3.01 20.52
N LEU A 182 11.29 -3.13 20.64
CA LEU A 182 10.50 -2.30 21.56
C LEU A 182 10.50 -2.86 22.99
N GLY A 183 10.68 -4.16 23.16
CA GLY A 183 10.70 -4.81 24.47
C GLY A 183 9.73 -5.98 24.56
N GLU A 184 9.65 -6.55 25.77
CA GLU A 184 8.77 -7.68 26.06
C GLU A 184 7.38 -7.16 26.44
N GLU A 185 6.35 -7.69 25.79
CA GLU A 185 4.96 -7.46 26.14
C GLU A 185 4.10 -8.69 25.78
N LYS A 186 2.86 -8.68 26.21
CA LYS A 186 1.89 -9.66 25.71
C LYS A 186 1.41 -9.24 24.34
N SER A 187 1.39 -10.19 23.40
CA SER A 187 0.71 -9.97 22.12
C SER A 187 -0.78 -9.66 22.36
N PRO A 188 -1.50 -9.10 21.40
CA PRO A 188 -2.96 -8.93 21.49
C PRO A 188 -3.72 -10.23 21.82
N GLU A 189 -3.11 -11.40 21.52
CA GLU A 189 -3.64 -12.72 21.85
C GLU A 189 -3.26 -13.21 23.27
N GLY A 190 -2.56 -12.38 24.04
CA GLY A 190 -2.17 -12.68 25.43
C GLY A 190 -0.89 -13.50 25.59
N VAL A 191 -0.18 -13.81 24.49
CA VAL A 191 1.08 -14.58 24.50
C VAL A 191 2.26 -13.67 24.83
N SER A 192 3.12 -14.08 25.77
CA SER A 192 4.37 -13.35 26.08
C SER A 192 5.25 -13.31 24.84
N SER A 193 5.60 -12.13 24.38
CA SER A 193 6.26 -11.90 23.11
C SER A 193 7.28 -10.76 23.19
N LEU A 194 8.30 -10.82 22.35
CA LEU A 194 9.14 -9.68 22.05
C LEU A 194 8.48 -8.87 20.96
N LYS A 195 8.23 -7.59 21.24
CA LYS A 195 7.70 -6.67 20.25
C LYS A 195 8.81 -6.03 19.46
N LEU A 196 8.71 -6.12 18.15
CA LEU A 196 9.56 -5.46 17.18
C LEU A 196 8.73 -4.44 16.41
N ARG A 197 9.39 -3.44 15.84
CA ARG A 197 8.80 -2.50 14.89
C ARG A 197 9.73 -2.32 13.72
N ASN A 198 9.19 -2.36 12.50
CA ASN A 198 9.94 -2.02 11.31
C ASN A 198 9.19 -1.01 10.42
N ASN A 199 9.93 -0.44 9.45
CA ASN A 199 9.43 0.49 8.45
C ASN A 199 9.42 -0.13 7.04
N LEU A 200 9.14 -1.43 6.95
CA LEU A 200 9.06 -2.14 5.66
C LEU A 200 8.04 -1.49 4.71
N TYR A 201 6.92 -1.04 5.29
CA TYR A 201 5.88 -0.33 4.55
C TYR A 201 6.05 1.18 4.72
N PRO A 202 6.06 1.96 3.62
CA PRO A 202 6.21 3.40 3.68
C PRO A 202 5.11 4.07 4.55
N PHE A 203 5.50 5.06 5.34
CA PHE A 203 4.61 5.95 6.10
C PHE A 203 3.78 5.29 7.20
N VAL A 204 3.93 3.99 7.45
CA VAL A 204 3.21 3.26 8.50
C VAL A 204 4.14 2.40 9.33
N ASN A 205 3.76 2.17 10.58
CA ASN A 205 4.45 1.22 11.43
C ASN A 205 3.99 -0.21 11.13
N ASN A 206 4.94 -1.13 11.13
CA ASN A 206 4.68 -2.56 11.18
C ASN A 206 5.18 -3.08 12.53
N ASP A 207 4.25 -3.41 13.42
CA ASP A 207 4.51 -3.99 14.73
C ASP A 207 4.42 -5.52 14.66
N ILE A 208 5.41 -6.18 15.21
CA ILE A 208 5.54 -7.64 15.13
C ILE A 208 5.74 -8.21 16.54
N TRP A 209 5.00 -9.24 16.89
CA TRP A 209 5.15 -10.01 18.12
C TRP A 209 5.73 -11.37 17.82
N VAL A 210 6.87 -11.67 18.42
CA VAL A 210 7.61 -12.93 18.24
C VAL A 210 7.74 -13.62 19.59
N ASP A 211 7.47 -14.92 19.65
CA ASP A 211 7.62 -15.69 20.89
C ASP A 211 9.10 -16.00 21.21
N SER A 212 9.35 -16.58 22.38
CA SER A 212 10.71 -16.90 22.84
C SER A 212 11.42 -17.96 21.99
N GLN A 213 10.72 -18.64 21.11
CA GLN A 213 11.27 -19.63 20.19
C GLN A 213 11.58 -19.04 18.81
N GLY A 214 11.21 -17.75 18.59
CA GLY A 214 11.40 -17.06 17.32
C GLY A 214 10.25 -17.18 16.35
N ASN A 215 9.12 -17.77 16.77
CA ASN A 215 7.94 -17.87 15.91
C ASN A 215 7.18 -16.54 15.94
N THR A 216 6.84 -16.03 14.77
CA THR A 216 5.96 -14.86 14.65
C THR A 216 4.55 -15.24 15.13
N ARG A 217 4.03 -14.50 16.10
CA ARG A 217 2.67 -14.66 16.63
C ARG A 217 1.67 -13.79 15.91
N MET A 218 2.07 -12.54 15.66
CA MET A 218 1.23 -11.55 15.01
C MET A 218 2.08 -10.48 14.35
N GLU A 219 1.61 -9.96 13.24
CA GLU A 219 2.03 -8.68 12.68
C GLU A 219 0.84 -7.73 12.60
N SER A 220 1.09 -6.45 12.80
CA SER A 220 0.08 -5.41 12.75
C SER A 220 0.62 -4.21 12.00
N VAL A 221 0.11 -4.02 10.80
CA VAL A 221 0.41 -2.86 9.97
C VAL A 221 -0.62 -1.79 10.25
N ARG A 222 -0.15 -0.56 10.45
CA ARG A 222 -0.99 0.62 10.65
C ARG A 222 -2.07 0.40 11.72
N ASP A 223 -1.58 0.19 12.97
CA ASP A 223 -2.42 0.11 14.18
C ASP A 223 -3.58 -0.90 14.06
N GLY A 224 -3.37 -1.99 13.34
CA GLY A 224 -4.33 -3.09 13.22
C GLY A 224 -5.20 -3.07 11.98
N LEU A 225 -5.03 -2.13 11.04
CA LEU A 225 -5.79 -2.15 9.79
C LEU A 225 -5.54 -3.45 9.01
N VAL A 226 -4.26 -3.83 8.87
CA VAL A 226 -3.89 -5.13 8.34
C VAL A 226 -3.22 -5.93 9.44
N THR A 227 -3.71 -7.11 9.73
CA THR A 227 -3.11 -8.01 10.71
C THR A 227 -2.85 -9.38 10.11
N THR A 228 -1.70 -9.94 10.47
CA THR A 228 -1.34 -11.32 10.15
C THR A 228 -1.20 -12.06 11.48
N LYS A 229 -1.98 -13.12 11.69
CA LYS A 229 -2.03 -13.86 12.96
C LYS A 229 -1.65 -15.31 12.75
N ALA A 230 -0.77 -15.83 13.60
CA ALA A 230 -0.44 -17.25 13.60
C ALA A 230 -1.67 -18.10 13.97
N GLU A 231 -1.96 -19.13 13.19
CA GLU A 231 -3.17 -19.93 13.33
C GLU A 231 -2.90 -21.42 13.08
N GLU A 232 -3.82 -22.25 13.53
CA GLU A 232 -3.80 -23.67 13.20
C GLU A 232 -4.35 -23.91 11.78
N PRO A 233 -3.74 -24.81 10.99
CA PRO A 233 -4.15 -25.09 9.60
C PRO A 233 -5.62 -25.45 9.43
N LYS A 234 -6.23 -26.08 10.44
CA LYS A 234 -7.65 -26.48 10.41
C LYS A 234 -8.62 -25.29 10.27
N LEU A 235 -8.20 -24.09 10.68
CA LEU A 235 -9.02 -22.87 10.55
C LEU A 235 -9.09 -22.33 9.13
N LEU A 236 -8.27 -22.84 8.22
CA LEU A 236 -8.20 -22.41 6.83
C LEU A 236 -9.24 -23.05 5.92
N GLY A 237 -9.68 -24.27 6.24
CA GLY A 237 -10.61 -25.04 5.40
C GLY A 237 -11.91 -24.28 5.07
N PRO A 238 -12.63 -23.73 6.07
CA PRO A 238 -13.84 -22.94 5.83
C PRO A 238 -13.59 -21.67 5.01
N PHE A 239 -12.39 -21.09 5.14
CA PHE A 239 -12.02 -19.85 4.46
C PHE A 239 -11.80 -20.06 2.96
N VAL A 240 -11.14 -21.14 2.55
CA VAL A 240 -10.90 -21.43 1.12
C VAL A 240 -12.24 -21.59 0.38
N GLY A 241 -13.25 -22.17 1.03
CA GLY A 241 -14.60 -22.25 0.49
C GLY A 241 -15.32 -20.89 0.42
N ALA A 242 -15.12 -20.02 1.41
CA ALA A 242 -15.76 -18.71 1.48
C ALA A 242 -15.12 -17.66 0.54
N LEU A 243 -13.82 -17.75 0.27
CA LEU A 243 -13.11 -16.89 -0.70
C LEU A 243 -13.73 -16.94 -2.09
N ALA A 244 -14.21 -18.12 -2.50
CA ALA A 244 -14.86 -18.30 -3.79
C ALA A 244 -16.22 -17.58 -3.91
N LEU A 245 -16.82 -17.15 -2.80
CA LEU A 245 -18.18 -16.63 -2.73
C LEU A 245 -18.30 -15.15 -2.30
N SER A 246 -17.22 -14.55 -1.77
CA SER A 246 -17.29 -13.19 -1.24
C SER A 246 -17.20 -12.14 -2.35
N LYS A 247 -18.30 -11.40 -2.57
CA LYS A 247 -18.38 -10.22 -3.44
C LYS A 247 -18.42 -8.90 -2.66
N LYS A 248 -18.19 -8.92 -1.34
CA LYS A 248 -18.33 -7.74 -0.48
C LYS A 248 -17.08 -6.88 -0.55
N ASP A 249 -17.24 -5.59 -0.83
CA ASP A 249 -16.17 -4.60 -0.69
C ASP A 249 -16.00 -4.27 0.81
N LEU A 250 -14.98 -4.85 1.43
CA LEU A 250 -14.75 -4.79 2.87
C LEU A 250 -14.37 -3.41 3.39
N ILE A 251 -13.97 -2.50 2.52
CA ILE A 251 -13.43 -1.19 2.93
C ILE A 251 -14.28 -0.02 2.43
N TYR A 252 -15.32 -0.26 1.64
CA TYR A 252 -16.15 0.83 1.15
C TYR A 252 -16.71 1.69 2.30
N ASP A 253 -17.32 1.08 3.29
CA ASP A 253 -17.89 1.80 4.44
C ASP A 253 -16.81 2.42 5.33
N PHE A 254 -15.65 1.77 5.44
CA PHE A 254 -14.52 2.24 6.22
C PHE A 254 -13.79 3.42 5.54
N SER A 255 -13.77 3.46 4.22
CA SER A 255 -13.12 4.50 3.43
C SER A 255 -14.00 5.71 3.16
N LEU A 256 -15.32 5.58 3.33
CA LEU A 256 -16.27 6.64 3.09
C LEU A 256 -16.08 7.78 4.10
N VAL A 257 -15.77 8.98 3.61
CA VAL A 257 -15.65 10.20 4.43
C VAL A 257 -16.94 11.02 4.25
N ARG A 258 -17.80 10.92 5.25
CA ARG A 258 -19.06 11.70 5.28
C ARG A 258 -18.79 13.15 5.64
N VAL A 259 -19.55 14.05 5.07
CA VAL A 259 -19.51 15.49 5.37
C VAL A 259 -20.89 16.01 5.72
N ASP A 260 -20.94 16.97 6.64
CA ASP A 260 -22.14 17.64 7.05
C ASP A 260 -21.86 19.16 7.17
N PRO A 261 -22.57 20.03 6.43
CA PRO A 261 -23.62 19.70 5.45
C PRO A 261 -23.07 19.07 4.17
N PRO A 262 -23.89 18.26 3.45
CA PRO A 262 -23.48 17.67 2.20
C PRO A 262 -23.28 18.72 1.09
N ILE A 263 -22.32 18.45 0.19
CA ILE A 263 -22.14 19.26 -1.02
C ILE A 263 -23.31 18.95 -1.95
N ARG A 264 -23.93 19.99 -2.47
CA ARG A 264 -25.11 19.90 -3.35
C ARG A 264 -24.72 20.35 -4.75
N ASP A 265 -25.46 19.84 -5.75
CA ASP A 265 -25.38 20.30 -7.14
C ASP A 265 -23.94 20.36 -7.70
N LEU A 266 -23.27 19.19 -7.73
CA LEU A 266 -21.90 19.07 -8.23
C LEU A 266 -21.71 19.67 -9.63
N ALA A 267 -22.76 19.62 -10.47
CA ALA A 267 -22.70 20.15 -11.83
C ALA A 267 -22.47 21.67 -11.87
N LYS A 268 -22.82 22.38 -10.79
CA LYS A 268 -22.60 23.83 -10.66
C LYS A 268 -21.42 24.20 -9.78
N LEU A 269 -20.77 23.21 -9.16
CA LEU A 269 -19.64 23.48 -8.30
C LEU A 269 -18.46 24.05 -9.10
N THR A 270 -18.04 25.28 -8.77
CA THR A 270 -16.93 25.97 -9.43
C THR A 270 -15.67 26.05 -8.56
N GLY A 271 -15.82 25.83 -7.25
CA GLY A 271 -14.72 25.83 -6.31
C GLY A 271 -15.07 25.26 -4.97
N LEU A 272 -14.11 24.67 -4.29
CA LEU A 272 -14.27 24.02 -2.98
C LEU A 272 -13.09 24.36 -2.07
N VAL A 273 -13.36 24.65 -0.80
CA VAL A 273 -12.35 24.74 0.26
C VAL A 273 -12.73 23.76 1.36
N ILE A 274 -11.83 22.85 1.67
CA ILE A 274 -12.02 21.83 2.70
C ILE A 274 -10.86 21.82 3.68
N GLU A 275 -11.16 21.49 4.94
CA GLU A 275 -10.16 21.09 5.92
C GLU A 275 -10.18 19.57 6.03
N ILE A 276 -9.01 18.96 5.96
CA ILE A 276 -8.79 17.52 6.16
C ILE A 276 -8.00 17.37 7.45
N SER A 277 -8.56 16.70 8.44
CA SER A 277 -7.88 16.26 9.68
C SER A 277 -7.55 14.78 9.64
N GLY A 278 -6.59 14.35 10.45
CA GLY A 278 -6.03 13.00 10.41
C GLY A 278 -5.00 12.80 9.28
N TRP A 279 -4.50 13.90 8.71
CA TRP A 279 -3.43 13.89 7.74
C TRP A 279 -2.10 13.49 8.39
N SER A 280 -1.26 12.77 7.66
CA SER A 280 0.10 12.48 8.11
C SER A 280 1.06 13.54 7.58
N ASP A 281 1.79 14.21 8.48
CA ASP A 281 2.78 15.23 8.09
C ASP A 281 3.96 14.65 7.29
N ALA A 282 4.08 13.32 7.24
CA ALA A 282 5.05 12.62 6.41
C ALA A 282 4.64 12.51 4.92
N LEU A 283 3.37 12.81 4.61
CA LEU A 283 2.86 12.74 3.23
C LEU A 283 3.12 14.03 2.47
N PRO A 284 3.30 13.96 1.14
CA PRO A 284 3.49 15.14 0.32
C PRO A 284 2.26 16.04 0.33
N LEU A 285 2.49 17.33 0.15
CA LEU A 285 1.46 18.33 -0.06
C LEU A 285 1.44 18.70 -1.53
N LEU A 286 0.50 18.13 -2.29
CA LEU A 286 0.44 18.30 -3.74
C LEU A 286 -0.37 19.53 -4.12
N GLN A 287 0.20 20.33 -4.98
CA GLN A 287 -0.40 21.52 -5.60
C GLN A 287 -0.40 21.31 -7.11
N GLU A 288 -1.02 22.20 -7.88
CA GLU A 288 -1.25 22.07 -9.33
C GLU A 288 -2.49 21.22 -9.70
N GLY A 289 -2.80 21.14 -10.96
CA GLY A 289 -3.98 20.43 -11.45
C GLY A 289 -5.31 21.01 -10.97
N GLY A 290 -5.34 22.30 -10.63
CA GLY A 290 -6.54 22.93 -10.05
C GLY A 290 -6.65 22.83 -8.54
N GLN A 291 -5.57 22.43 -7.84
CA GLN A 291 -5.51 22.30 -6.39
C GLN A 291 -4.42 23.18 -5.77
N ALA A 292 -4.72 23.78 -4.62
CA ALA A 292 -3.76 24.49 -3.77
C ALA A 292 -3.92 24.10 -2.31
N VAL A 293 -2.79 23.96 -1.61
CA VAL A 293 -2.76 23.78 -0.16
C VAL A 293 -2.60 25.16 0.48
N LEU A 294 -3.61 25.60 1.23
CA LEU A 294 -3.65 26.92 1.87
C LEU A 294 -2.99 26.91 3.25
N LYS A 295 -3.10 25.80 3.97
CA LYS A 295 -2.58 25.65 5.34
C LYS A 295 -2.24 24.18 5.60
N SER A 296 -1.17 23.93 6.34
CA SER A 296 -0.80 22.59 6.77
C SER A 296 -0.13 22.62 8.15
N GLY A 297 -0.19 21.52 8.87
CA GLY A 297 0.46 21.30 10.16
C GLY A 297 -0.45 20.64 11.19
N GLU A 298 0.15 20.03 12.22
CA GLU A 298 -0.55 19.36 13.31
C GLU A 298 -1.56 18.28 12.87
N GLY A 299 -1.24 17.54 11.81
CA GLY A 299 -2.12 16.51 11.26
C GLY A 299 -3.34 17.05 10.52
N ARG A 300 -3.28 18.31 10.04
CA ARG A 300 -4.37 18.98 9.29
C ARG A 300 -3.83 19.67 8.06
N ILE A 301 -4.64 19.66 6.99
CA ILE A 301 -4.40 20.45 5.80
C ILE A 301 -5.69 21.15 5.37
N VAL A 302 -5.56 22.34 4.80
CA VAL A 302 -6.65 23.06 4.14
C VAL A 302 -6.36 23.09 2.66
N VAL A 303 -7.26 22.54 1.87
CA VAL A 303 -7.13 22.40 0.43
C VAL A 303 -8.21 23.22 -0.25
N LYS A 304 -7.81 23.95 -1.28
CA LYS A 304 -8.71 24.65 -2.20
C LYS A 304 -8.62 24.02 -3.58
N THR A 305 -9.75 23.80 -4.22
CA THR A 305 -9.84 23.25 -5.58
C THR A 305 -10.72 24.12 -6.48
N GLY A 306 -10.62 23.95 -7.79
CA GLY A 306 -11.46 24.55 -8.80
C GLY A 306 -10.83 25.70 -9.58
N SER A 307 -11.62 26.35 -10.40
CA SER A 307 -11.16 27.35 -11.40
C SER A 307 -10.52 28.62 -10.80
N ALA A 308 -10.77 28.89 -9.52
CA ALA A 308 -10.15 30.03 -8.81
C ALA A 308 -8.77 29.71 -8.23
N VAL A 309 -8.22 28.54 -8.48
CA VAL A 309 -6.84 28.20 -8.16
C VAL A 309 -6.00 28.66 -9.35
N SER A 310 -5.21 29.73 -9.16
CA SER A 310 -4.26 30.17 -10.18
C SER A 310 -3.26 29.03 -10.45
N PRO A 311 -2.87 28.81 -11.71
CA PRO A 311 -1.75 27.91 -12.01
C PRO A 311 -0.56 28.30 -11.14
N SER A 312 0.17 27.35 -10.62
CA SER A 312 1.40 27.60 -9.88
C SER A 312 2.34 28.42 -10.77
N THR A 313 2.86 29.54 -10.26
CA THR A 313 3.89 30.35 -10.96
C THR A 313 5.28 29.72 -10.87
N ALA A 314 5.41 28.55 -10.27
CA ALA A 314 6.64 27.78 -10.39
C ALA A 314 6.84 27.42 -11.87
N PRO A 315 8.07 27.47 -12.40
CA PRO A 315 8.34 27.07 -13.77
C PRO A 315 8.04 25.58 -13.93
N ALA A 316 6.78 25.28 -14.18
CA ALA A 316 6.28 23.91 -14.35
C ALA A 316 6.72 23.27 -15.68
N VAL A 317 7.50 23.96 -16.45
CA VAL A 317 8.07 23.47 -17.70
C VAL A 317 9.57 23.23 -17.54
N VAL A 318 9.94 22.51 -16.52
CA VAL A 318 11.09 21.64 -16.65
C VAL A 318 10.56 20.43 -17.40
N ALA A 319 11.10 20.16 -18.57
CA ALA A 319 10.77 19.11 -19.51
C ALA A 319 9.91 18.02 -18.88
N ALA A 320 8.64 17.92 -19.31
CA ALA A 320 7.69 16.95 -18.79
C ALA A 320 8.47 15.66 -18.56
N ASP A 321 8.53 15.22 -17.31
CA ASP A 321 9.41 14.11 -16.96
C ASP A 321 9.14 13.00 -17.97
N GLU A 322 10.18 12.57 -18.68
CA GLU A 322 10.04 11.54 -19.72
C GLU A 322 9.27 10.32 -19.20
N ALA A 323 9.23 10.13 -17.88
CA ALA A 323 8.44 9.08 -17.23
C ALA A 323 6.94 9.20 -17.55
N TYR A 324 6.42 10.42 -17.73
CA TYR A 324 5.00 10.65 -18.03
C TYR A 324 4.62 10.46 -19.51
N LEU A 325 5.58 10.13 -20.36
CA LEU A 325 5.41 9.71 -21.75
C LEU A 325 5.69 8.23 -21.97
N LYS A 326 6.40 7.59 -21.04
CA LYS A 326 6.82 6.19 -21.16
C LYS A 326 5.75 5.21 -20.69
N PRO A 327 5.77 3.97 -21.19
CA PRO A 327 5.04 2.88 -20.58
C PRO A 327 5.44 2.72 -19.12
N ALA A 328 4.48 2.29 -18.30
CA ALA A 328 4.69 1.95 -16.91
C ALA A 328 3.96 0.64 -16.58
N GLU A 329 4.08 0.16 -15.35
CA GLU A 329 3.37 -1.04 -14.94
C GLU A 329 1.86 -0.88 -15.14
N ASN A 330 1.26 -1.85 -15.82
CA ASN A 330 -0.16 -1.87 -16.21
C ASN A 330 -0.61 -0.70 -17.12
N ILE A 331 0.35 0.07 -17.68
CA ILE A 331 0.11 1.20 -18.60
C ILE A 331 0.97 0.99 -19.84
N GLU A 332 0.54 0.12 -20.73
CA GLU A 332 1.28 -0.32 -21.92
C GLU A 332 1.09 0.69 -23.08
N ALA A 333 1.62 1.90 -22.92
CA ALA A 333 1.49 2.97 -23.91
C ALA A 333 2.17 2.68 -25.27
N ASP A 334 3.09 1.71 -25.29
CA ASP A 334 3.82 1.25 -26.49
C ASP A 334 3.20 0.00 -27.14
N ALA A 335 2.14 -0.58 -26.54
CA ALA A 335 1.49 -1.73 -27.12
C ALA A 335 0.83 -1.39 -28.48
N PRO A 336 1.03 -2.21 -29.54
CA PRO A 336 0.53 -1.89 -30.86
C PRO A 336 -0.97 -1.58 -30.91
N GLU A 337 -1.78 -2.31 -30.14
CA GLU A 337 -3.23 -2.11 -30.06
C GLU A 337 -3.61 -0.77 -29.39
N ILE A 338 -2.88 -0.37 -28.34
CA ILE A 338 -3.05 0.93 -27.68
C ILE A 338 -2.67 2.05 -28.64
N VAL A 339 -1.51 1.94 -29.30
CA VAL A 339 -1.02 2.94 -30.26
C VAL A 339 -1.98 3.08 -31.44
N ALA A 340 -2.50 1.96 -31.97
CA ALA A 340 -3.46 1.99 -33.07
C ALA A 340 -4.77 2.69 -32.67
N LYS A 341 -5.31 2.36 -31.49
CA LYS A 341 -6.54 2.97 -30.97
C LYS A 341 -6.34 4.45 -30.67
N ALA A 342 -5.24 4.83 -30.05
CA ALA A 342 -4.93 6.23 -29.73
C ALA A 342 -4.81 7.08 -31.02
N LYS A 343 -4.16 6.56 -32.07
CA LYS A 343 -4.10 7.20 -33.39
C LYS A 343 -5.47 7.34 -34.03
N GLU A 344 -6.29 6.28 -34.01
CA GLU A 344 -7.66 6.30 -34.53
C GLU A 344 -8.45 7.46 -33.92
N LEU A 345 -8.44 7.56 -32.58
CA LEU A 345 -9.21 8.53 -31.82
C LEU A 345 -8.70 9.98 -31.98
N SER A 346 -7.41 10.16 -32.24
CA SER A 346 -6.79 11.47 -32.45
C SER A 346 -6.77 11.94 -33.92
N THR A 347 -7.17 11.09 -34.84
CA THR A 347 -7.13 11.42 -36.28
C THR A 347 -7.92 12.69 -36.59
N GLY A 348 -7.29 13.61 -37.36
CA GLY A 348 -7.86 14.88 -37.76
C GLY A 348 -7.87 15.97 -36.69
N LYS A 349 -7.43 15.69 -35.46
CA LYS A 349 -7.34 16.64 -34.35
C LYS A 349 -5.91 17.15 -34.17
N LYS A 350 -5.77 18.41 -33.81
CA LYS A 350 -4.47 19.05 -33.54
C LYS A 350 -4.39 19.65 -32.13
N ASP A 351 -5.53 20.01 -31.58
CA ASP A 351 -5.60 20.53 -30.21
C ASP A 351 -5.51 19.43 -29.16
N LEU A 352 -4.52 19.52 -28.29
CA LEU A 352 -4.28 18.54 -27.24
C LEU A 352 -5.47 18.39 -26.29
N LYS A 353 -6.18 19.50 -26.03
CA LYS A 353 -7.37 19.48 -25.18
C LYS A 353 -8.54 18.73 -25.84
N GLU A 354 -8.69 18.92 -27.16
CA GLU A 354 -9.69 18.19 -27.95
C GLU A 354 -9.35 16.69 -27.99
N ILE A 355 -8.08 16.35 -28.23
CA ILE A 355 -7.62 14.95 -28.22
C ILE A 355 -7.89 14.32 -26.84
N SER A 356 -7.44 14.96 -25.75
CA SER A 356 -7.63 14.46 -24.40
C SER A 356 -9.11 14.28 -24.06
N ARG A 357 -9.97 15.19 -24.45
CA ARG A 357 -11.42 15.07 -24.27
C ARG A 357 -11.98 13.87 -25.02
N THR A 358 -11.56 13.68 -26.27
CA THR A 358 -11.98 12.54 -27.07
C THR A 358 -11.56 11.23 -26.44
N LEU A 359 -10.32 11.15 -25.95
CA LEU A 359 -9.82 9.95 -25.26
C LEU A 359 -10.58 9.68 -23.96
N ALA A 360 -10.87 10.71 -23.15
CA ALA A 360 -11.60 10.57 -21.89
C ALA A 360 -13.03 10.09 -22.11
N VAL A 361 -13.77 10.73 -23.01
CA VAL A 361 -15.16 10.34 -23.35
C VAL A 361 -15.17 8.91 -23.91
N TRP A 362 -14.28 8.61 -24.85
CA TRP A 362 -14.21 7.28 -25.42
C TRP A 362 -13.88 6.22 -24.36
N THR A 363 -12.98 6.50 -23.41
CA THR A 363 -12.62 5.57 -22.34
C THR A 363 -13.82 5.30 -21.44
N ALA A 364 -14.55 6.34 -21.04
CA ALA A 364 -15.78 6.20 -20.26
C ALA A 364 -16.84 5.35 -20.96
N ASP A 365 -17.03 5.58 -22.26
CA ASP A 365 -18.04 4.84 -23.05
C ASP A 365 -17.60 3.41 -23.35
N TRP A 366 -16.29 3.16 -23.43
CA TRP A 366 -15.73 1.85 -23.81
C TRP A 366 -15.75 0.84 -22.68
N LEU A 367 -15.47 1.30 -21.46
CA LEU A 367 -15.40 0.46 -20.29
C LEU A 367 -16.74 0.42 -19.55
N LYS A 368 -17.18 -0.77 -19.20
CA LYS A 368 -18.30 -0.97 -18.29
C LYS A 368 -17.79 -0.96 -16.86
N ASP A 369 -18.41 -0.16 -16.02
CA ASP A 369 -18.06 -0.14 -14.61
C ASP A 369 -18.24 -1.50 -13.96
N THR A 370 -17.19 -2.00 -13.38
CA THR A 370 -17.18 -3.21 -12.55
C THR A 370 -16.49 -2.90 -11.23
N VAL A 371 -16.79 -3.72 -10.24
CA VAL A 371 -16.11 -3.62 -8.95
C VAL A 371 -14.71 -4.23 -9.02
N ASP A 372 -14.44 -5.05 -10.02
CA ASP A 372 -13.17 -5.70 -10.21
C ASP A 372 -12.19 -4.78 -10.94
N ASP A 373 -10.93 -4.87 -10.54
CA ASP A 373 -9.84 -4.23 -11.29
C ASP A 373 -9.68 -4.97 -12.62
N GLY A 374 -10.05 -4.33 -13.72
CA GLY A 374 -9.99 -4.91 -15.08
C GLY A 374 -8.58 -5.20 -15.59
N GLY A 375 -7.57 -5.14 -14.74
CA GLY A 375 -6.18 -5.41 -15.10
C GLY A 375 -5.47 -4.25 -15.79
N SER A 376 -4.53 -4.54 -16.68
CA SER A 376 -3.74 -3.53 -17.37
C SER A 376 -4.53 -2.77 -18.44
N ALA A 377 -3.97 -1.69 -18.97
CA ALA A 377 -4.57 -0.90 -20.05
C ALA A 377 -4.85 -1.77 -21.28
N LEU A 378 -3.94 -2.67 -21.62
CA LEU A 378 -4.10 -3.57 -22.77
C LEU A 378 -5.21 -4.61 -22.54
N VAL A 379 -5.30 -5.16 -21.32
CA VAL A 379 -6.36 -6.11 -20.96
C VAL A 379 -7.71 -5.41 -20.99
N SER A 380 -7.84 -4.24 -20.38
CA SER A 380 -9.08 -3.49 -20.32
C SER A 380 -9.56 -3.02 -21.69
N LEU A 381 -8.65 -2.68 -22.60
CA LEU A 381 -8.97 -2.39 -23.99
C LEU A 381 -9.70 -3.58 -24.66
N LYS A 382 -9.34 -4.80 -24.32
CA LYS A 382 -9.92 -6.02 -24.89
C LYS A 382 -11.21 -6.44 -24.18
N GLU A 383 -11.20 -6.41 -22.85
CA GLU A 383 -12.30 -6.94 -22.02
C GLU A 383 -13.44 -5.95 -21.80
N ARG A 384 -13.21 -4.67 -22.04
CA ARG A 384 -14.21 -3.58 -21.94
C ARG A 384 -14.88 -3.48 -20.58
N SER A 385 -14.14 -3.72 -19.51
CA SER A 385 -14.65 -3.64 -18.16
C SER A 385 -13.56 -3.23 -17.17
N GLY A 386 -13.94 -2.54 -16.12
CA GLY A 386 -13.03 -2.14 -15.06
C GLY A 386 -13.58 -1.09 -14.12
N ASN A 387 -12.80 -0.76 -13.11
CA ASN A 387 -13.09 0.29 -12.12
C ASN A 387 -12.40 1.61 -12.49
N CYS A 388 -12.44 2.60 -11.60
CA CYS A 388 -11.81 3.91 -11.82
C CYS A 388 -10.31 3.83 -12.16
N GLN A 389 -9.59 2.89 -11.58
CA GLN A 389 -8.16 2.71 -11.88
C GLN A 389 -7.93 2.19 -13.29
N THR A 390 -8.77 1.28 -13.72
CA THR A 390 -8.72 0.73 -15.07
C THR A 390 -9.00 1.82 -16.11
N HIS A 391 -10.00 2.68 -15.85
CA HIS A 391 -10.26 3.85 -16.69
C HIS A 391 -9.05 4.78 -16.74
N ALA A 392 -8.45 5.09 -15.59
CA ALA A 392 -7.26 5.93 -15.52
C ALA A 392 -6.06 5.32 -16.23
N ARG A 393 -5.81 4.01 -16.12
CA ARG A 393 -4.72 3.31 -16.82
C ARG A 393 -4.91 3.34 -18.33
N LEU A 394 -6.12 2.99 -18.81
CA LEU A 394 -6.38 2.97 -20.25
C LEU A 394 -6.26 4.35 -20.87
N TYR A 395 -6.85 5.37 -20.23
CA TYR A 395 -6.70 6.75 -20.70
C TYR A 395 -5.23 7.18 -20.69
N THR A 396 -4.47 6.90 -19.62
CA THR A 396 -3.05 7.25 -19.52
C THR A 396 -2.24 6.60 -20.64
N ALA A 397 -2.47 5.32 -20.93
CA ALA A 397 -1.79 4.62 -22.00
C ALA A 397 -2.11 5.25 -23.38
N LEU A 398 -3.37 5.54 -23.66
CA LEU A 398 -3.80 6.19 -24.89
C LEU A 398 -3.22 7.60 -25.05
N ALA A 399 -3.22 8.41 -24.00
CA ALA A 399 -2.70 9.77 -24.01
C ALA A 399 -1.18 9.79 -24.24
N ARG A 400 -0.44 8.95 -23.54
CA ARG A 400 1.02 8.78 -23.73
C ARG A 400 1.35 8.30 -25.14
N ALA A 401 0.57 7.39 -25.68
CA ALA A 401 0.77 6.85 -27.04
C ALA A 401 0.63 7.90 -28.14
N VAL A 402 -0.08 9.01 -27.90
CA VAL A 402 -0.17 10.16 -28.82
C VAL A 402 0.68 11.37 -28.38
N GLY A 403 1.62 11.15 -27.44
CA GLY A 403 2.60 12.16 -27.03
C GLY A 403 2.09 13.17 -26.01
N ILE A 404 0.99 12.89 -25.30
CA ILE A 404 0.48 13.76 -24.24
C ILE A 404 1.04 13.25 -22.91
N PRO A 405 1.94 14.02 -22.24
CA PRO A 405 2.43 13.64 -20.92
C PRO A 405 1.24 13.52 -19.96
N THR A 406 1.11 12.35 -19.32
CA THR A 406 -0.03 12.06 -18.45
C THR A 406 0.44 11.29 -17.22
N ARG A 407 0.08 11.78 -16.02
CA ARG A 407 0.36 11.16 -14.74
C ARG A 407 -0.89 10.56 -14.13
N PHE A 408 -0.70 9.46 -13.41
CA PHE A 408 -1.73 8.82 -12.64
C PHE A 408 -1.94 9.57 -11.33
N VAL A 409 -3.18 9.74 -10.92
CA VAL A 409 -3.54 10.49 -9.70
C VAL A 409 -4.50 9.67 -8.87
N SER A 410 -4.34 9.77 -7.55
CA SER A 410 -5.26 9.17 -6.60
C SER A 410 -5.59 10.13 -5.46
N GLY A 411 -6.82 10.07 -4.97
CA GLY A 411 -7.30 10.93 -3.91
C GLY A 411 -8.75 10.64 -3.58
N LEU A 412 -9.53 11.70 -3.41
CA LEU A 412 -10.95 11.62 -3.10
C LEU A 412 -11.78 12.31 -4.17
N VAL A 413 -12.98 11.80 -4.41
CA VAL A 413 -14.03 12.46 -5.16
C VAL A 413 -15.33 12.43 -4.36
N TYR A 414 -16.09 13.51 -4.38
CA TYR A 414 -17.38 13.54 -3.72
C TYR A 414 -18.45 12.86 -4.59
N GLN A 415 -19.19 11.93 -3.98
CA GLN A 415 -20.38 11.34 -4.57
C GLN A 415 -21.61 11.89 -3.88
N GLU A 416 -22.50 12.48 -4.68
CA GLU A 416 -23.73 13.12 -4.18
C GLU A 416 -24.57 12.14 -3.36
N GLY A 417 -25.04 12.60 -2.20
CA GLY A 417 -25.79 11.78 -1.26
C GLY A 417 -25.00 10.74 -0.46
N LYS A 418 -23.70 10.57 -0.70
CA LYS A 418 -22.87 9.59 0.00
C LYS A 418 -21.75 10.25 0.83
N GLY A 419 -20.91 11.06 0.21
CA GLY A 419 -19.72 11.66 0.80
C GLY A 419 -18.50 11.53 -0.12
N PHE A 420 -17.31 11.78 0.42
CA PHE A 420 -16.09 11.56 -0.33
C PHE A 420 -15.69 10.08 -0.32
N LEU A 421 -15.34 9.58 -1.49
CA LEU A 421 -14.81 8.25 -1.72
C LEU A 421 -13.42 8.34 -2.32
N TYR A 422 -12.59 7.37 -2.04
CA TYR A 422 -11.32 7.23 -2.73
C TYR A 422 -11.55 6.94 -4.20
N HIS A 423 -10.74 7.61 -5.03
CA HIS A 423 -10.89 7.58 -6.47
C HIS A 423 -9.53 7.73 -7.16
N SER A 424 -9.44 7.21 -8.37
CA SER A 424 -8.28 7.39 -9.23
C SER A 424 -8.70 8.02 -10.55
N TRP A 425 -7.90 9.01 -10.97
CA TRP A 425 -8.07 9.71 -12.23
C TRP A 425 -6.70 10.05 -12.82
N THR A 426 -6.59 11.01 -13.69
CA THR A 426 -5.35 11.38 -14.35
C THR A 426 -5.18 12.89 -14.41
N GLU A 427 -3.95 13.33 -14.62
CA GLU A 427 -3.66 14.69 -15.06
C GLU A 427 -2.83 14.64 -16.34
N SER A 428 -3.25 15.40 -17.32
CA SER A 428 -2.55 15.56 -18.60
C SER A 428 -1.94 16.95 -18.72
N LEU A 429 -0.73 17.05 -19.24
CA LEU A 429 -0.09 18.32 -19.52
C LEU A 429 -0.64 18.90 -20.83
N LEU A 430 -1.51 19.89 -20.71
CA LEU A 430 -2.18 20.55 -21.84
C LEU A 430 -1.71 22.00 -21.96
N GLY A 431 -0.77 22.24 -22.85
CA GLY A 431 -0.01 23.52 -22.90
C GLY A 431 0.97 23.59 -21.71
N ASP A 432 0.85 24.63 -20.91
CA ASP A 432 1.77 24.90 -19.79
C ASP A 432 1.21 24.45 -18.43
N ALA A 433 0.09 23.72 -18.41
CA ALA A 433 -0.59 23.37 -17.17
C ALA A 433 -0.97 21.90 -17.13
N TRP A 434 -0.83 21.30 -15.94
CA TRP A 434 -1.45 20.02 -15.61
C TRP A 434 -2.96 20.23 -15.44
N VAL A 435 -3.74 19.47 -16.18
CA VAL A 435 -5.21 19.52 -16.17
C VAL A 435 -5.73 18.18 -15.71
N ALA A 436 -6.56 18.19 -14.66
CA ALA A 436 -7.21 17.00 -14.16
C ALA A 436 -8.22 16.47 -15.19
N VAL A 437 -8.12 15.17 -15.50
CA VAL A 437 -8.98 14.43 -16.44
C VAL A 437 -9.51 13.21 -15.75
N ASP A 438 -10.82 13.11 -15.62
CA ASP A 438 -11.45 11.91 -15.09
C ASP A 438 -12.09 11.10 -16.22
N PRO A 439 -11.44 10.00 -16.65
CA PRO A 439 -11.98 9.16 -17.70
C PRO A 439 -13.10 8.22 -17.22
N THR A 440 -13.40 8.13 -15.92
CA THR A 440 -14.53 7.40 -15.38
C THR A 440 -15.83 8.17 -15.60
N TYR A 441 -15.78 9.49 -15.37
CA TYR A 441 -16.93 10.38 -15.49
C TYR A 441 -16.90 11.24 -16.78
N ALA A 442 -15.97 10.97 -17.71
CA ALA A 442 -15.76 11.74 -18.94
C ALA A 442 -15.55 13.25 -18.70
N GLN A 443 -14.89 13.62 -17.59
CA GLN A 443 -14.68 15.01 -17.21
C GLN A 443 -13.32 15.54 -17.68
N LEU A 444 -13.35 16.72 -18.32
CA LEU A 444 -12.16 17.52 -18.68
C LEU A 444 -12.51 19.04 -18.68
N PRO A 445 -12.05 19.82 -17.70
CA PRO A 445 -11.37 19.37 -16.49
C PRO A 445 -12.29 18.57 -15.55
N ALA A 446 -11.69 17.78 -14.67
CA ALA A 446 -12.43 17.15 -13.57
C ALA A 446 -13.01 18.22 -12.63
N ASP A 447 -14.18 17.95 -12.03
CA ASP A 447 -14.85 18.93 -11.19
C ASP A 447 -14.10 19.20 -9.87
N PRO A 448 -14.41 20.33 -9.17
CA PRO A 448 -13.69 20.72 -7.97
C PRO A 448 -13.81 19.76 -6.78
N SER A 449 -14.63 18.73 -6.84
CA SER A 449 -14.73 17.73 -5.79
C SER A 449 -13.59 16.71 -5.80
N HIS A 450 -12.73 16.73 -6.79
CA HIS A 450 -11.52 15.90 -6.89
C HIS A 450 -10.40 16.49 -6.03
N ILE A 451 -10.05 15.78 -4.96
CA ILE A 451 -9.01 16.19 -4.01
C ILE A 451 -7.81 15.25 -4.18
N LYS A 452 -6.76 15.76 -4.76
CA LYS A 452 -5.54 15.00 -5.06
C LYS A 452 -4.70 14.77 -3.81
N PHE A 453 -4.29 13.52 -3.58
CA PHE A 453 -3.41 13.11 -2.50
C PHE A 453 -2.07 12.60 -3.02
N PHE A 454 -2.07 11.88 -4.11
CA PHE A 454 -0.89 11.25 -4.70
C PHE A 454 -0.90 11.41 -6.21
N GLU A 455 0.29 11.51 -6.78
CA GLU A 455 0.53 11.52 -8.22
C GLU A 455 1.80 10.75 -8.54
N GLY A 456 1.86 10.15 -9.71
CA GLY A 456 3.01 9.36 -10.12
C GLY A 456 2.91 8.84 -11.55
N SER A 457 3.87 8.03 -11.94
CA SER A 457 3.92 7.43 -13.26
C SER A 457 2.98 6.23 -13.39
N SER A 458 2.64 5.60 -12.28
CA SER A 458 1.82 4.39 -12.21
C SER A 458 0.99 4.32 -10.93
N GLN A 459 0.18 3.28 -10.83
CA GLN A 459 -0.62 3.00 -9.64
C GLN A 459 0.23 2.67 -8.41
N GLU A 460 1.44 2.15 -8.55
CA GLU A 460 2.31 1.81 -7.41
C GLU A 460 2.67 3.03 -6.58
N ASP A 461 2.81 4.20 -7.23
CA ASP A 461 3.09 5.46 -6.57
C ASP A 461 1.96 5.89 -5.63
N MET A 462 0.79 5.22 -5.69
CA MET A 462 -0.39 5.49 -4.87
C MET A 462 -0.40 4.72 -3.54
N THR A 463 0.53 3.80 -3.31
CA THR A 463 0.60 2.98 -2.09
C THR A 463 0.54 3.78 -0.78
N PRO A 464 1.11 5.00 -0.67
CA PRO A 464 1.06 5.79 0.57
C PRO A 464 -0.36 6.15 1.05
N ILE A 465 -1.38 6.01 0.20
CA ILE A 465 -2.80 6.24 0.58
C ILE A 465 -3.22 5.40 1.78
N ILE A 466 -2.62 4.24 1.97
CA ILE A 466 -2.84 3.35 3.12
C ILE A 466 -2.65 4.09 4.45
N ALA A 467 -1.77 5.09 4.52
CA ALA A 467 -1.50 5.85 5.73
C ALA A 467 -2.70 6.66 6.25
N ILE A 468 -3.62 7.04 5.36
CA ILE A 468 -4.73 7.97 5.66
C ILE A 468 -6.12 7.34 5.57
N ILE A 469 -6.28 6.17 4.96
CA ILE A 469 -7.58 5.48 4.85
C ILE A 469 -8.21 5.29 6.23
N GLY A 470 -9.49 5.65 6.38
CA GLY A 470 -10.27 5.51 7.60
C GLY A 470 -9.84 6.44 8.75
N ARG A 471 -8.83 7.29 8.55
CA ARG A 471 -8.35 8.25 9.55
C ARG A 471 -8.79 9.67 9.27
N ILE A 472 -8.88 10.03 8.00
CA ILE A 472 -9.20 11.39 7.61
C ILE A 472 -10.67 11.72 7.88
N ARG A 473 -10.87 12.97 8.25
CA ARG A 473 -12.19 13.61 8.36
C ARG A 473 -12.16 14.89 7.56
N ILE A 474 -13.25 15.21 6.91
CA ILE A 474 -13.37 16.39 6.05
C ILE A 474 -14.43 17.32 6.61
N THR A 475 -14.08 18.60 6.68
CA THR A 475 -15.01 19.69 6.95
C THR A 475 -15.04 20.61 5.74
N VAL A 476 -16.20 20.82 5.14
CA VAL A 476 -16.37 21.76 4.05
C VAL A 476 -16.39 23.17 4.64
N GLN A 477 -15.39 24.00 4.28
CA GLN A 477 -15.30 25.40 4.69
C GLN A 477 -16.00 26.33 3.73
N GLU A 478 -15.93 26.04 2.43
CA GLU A 478 -16.58 26.84 1.38
C GLU A 478 -16.91 25.95 0.17
N ALA A 479 -18.10 26.10 -0.38
CA ALA A 479 -18.49 25.55 -1.67
C ALA A 479 -19.05 26.68 -2.55
N LYS A 480 -18.44 26.91 -3.72
CA LYS A 480 -18.85 27.93 -4.70
C LYS A 480 -19.56 27.27 -5.87
N TYR A 481 -20.68 27.85 -6.23
CA TYR A 481 -21.51 27.36 -7.33
C TYR A 481 -21.58 28.37 -8.47
#